data_61f29b64e589988a812b11b71c8d7f3c
#
_entry.id   61f29b64e589988a812b11b71c8d7f3c
#
_cell.length_a   1.000
_cell.length_b   1.000
_cell.length_c   1.000
_cell.angle_alpha   90.00
_cell.angle_beta   90.00
_cell.angle_gamma   90.00
#
_symmetry.space_group_name_H-M   'P 1'
#
loop_
_entity.id
_entity.type
_entity.pdbx_description
1 polymer ?
#
loop_
_entity_poly.entity_id
_entity_poly.type
_entity_poly.pdbx_seq_one_letter_code
_entity_poly.pdbx_strand_id
1 'polypeptide(L)'
;LFNKENNSESRGFNSIDFVSQILFALILTFVMLLLAPSDASLMEKILRSPLVLLLNFIPILFTGILFQGIFGRRNFALIFNSIFYLILFTVHRTKVVYRNAPLRVSDFALSFEAFKMSQNSYRPDFTSIIIFAVSLLLLIFLSRFFKSEKLKLSHRLIAILSVVLSSGLLFNFVYSRDRVYNNLPLEGNVFNLIDHFNSKGFNYTFLFNLKKSFVRPPEGYDEKEMEKRDRVDHGEDISVIKYNPRPNIIWIMGEAFTDLSENPQFSFSKENDPNHNFKKLKRNSVMQGRIVTPSFGGGTGDTEFDVLTGALTVDCAPDESFAFNAIKRDVSSLPRLFNTIGYKTMAFHPGFAWFYGRQDIYPKLGFQDNFFLENIDNPEMKGGYVSERQFSEIFRNRFLEAVKNSDEPIFSYGLDIQNHGPYFYDKYGKNLPYECRSTLSEDAANNFGSYFLGIKDTDIMLGEVYDMIMSIDEPTIMVFYGDHLPGLGNEPSAFDEIGIKLSHDNLEKEIEFYSTPYVIVANESGRAFLNRENVEIRDGNAVSANYLSSMVLDMLNYNKVDNFFIYNSELRKKLPIISRNFIFDGTNTYPRKDVKDEVKKTYEDYKKYEYYRINE
;
A
#
# COMPACT_ATOMS: atom_id res chain seq x y z
N LEU A 1 -39.74 -39.34 -33.00
CA LEU A 1 -40.07 -38.08 -32.34
C LEU A 1 -38.83 -37.44 -31.67
N PHE A 2 -37.71 -37.30 -32.39
CA PHE A 2 -36.57 -36.46 -32.00
C PHE A 2 -35.88 -36.01 -33.28
N ASN A 3 -36.39 -34.95 -33.90
CA ASN A 3 -35.63 -34.11 -34.84
C ASN A 3 -36.38 -32.78 -34.98
N LYS A 4 -36.17 -31.88 -34.02
CA LYS A 4 -36.24 -30.45 -34.26
C LYS A 4 -34.78 -29.95 -34.27
N GLU A 5 -34.13 -30.06 -35.42
CA GLU A 5 -32.97 -29.22 -35.73
C GLU A 5 -33.45 -27.77 -35.63
N ASN A 6 -33.07 -27.13 -34.51
CA ASN A 6 -33.11 -25.70 -34.40
C ASN A 6 -32.01 -25.15 -35.32
N ASN A 7 -32.29 -25.08 -36.62
CA ASN A 7 -31.58 -24.20 -37.55
C ASN A 7 -31.91 -22.74 -37.17
N SER A 8 -31.35 -22.25 -36.07
CA SER A 8 -31.27 -20.81 -35.85
C SER A 8 -30.33 -20.25 -36.92
N GLU A 9 -30.90 -19.68 -38.00
CA GLU A 9 -30.11 -19.01 -39.02
C GLU A 9 -29.19 -17.98 -38.36
N SER A 10 -27.89 -18.24 -38.43
CA SER A 10 -26.88 -17.32 -37.90
C SER A 10 -26.78 -16.11 -38.81
N ARG A 11 -26.91 -14.92 -38.24
CA ARG A 11 -26.90 -13.63 -38.97
C ARG A 11 -25.55 -12.94 -39.03
N GLY A 12 -25.43 -11.94 -39.88
CA GLY A 12 -24.31 -11.01 -39.91
C GLY A 12 -24.43 -9.92 -38.84
N PHE A 13 -23.35 -9.19 -38.62
CA PHE A 13 -23.34 -7.97 -37.82
C PHE A 13 -24.16 -6.88 -38.55
N ASN A 14 -25.01 -6.11 -37.84
CA ASN A 14 -25.89 -5.12 -38.45
C ASN A 14 -25.85 -3.78 -37.68
N SER A 15 -26.53 -2.76 -38.22
CA SER A 15 -26.58 -1.41 -37.61
C SER A 15 -27.14 -1.40 -36.19
N ILE A 16 -28.09 -2.25 -35.87
CA ILE A 16 -28.69 -2.35 -34.53
C ILE A 16 -27.63 -2.87 -33.52
N ASP A 17 -26.69 -3.70 -33.97
CA ASP A 17 -25.57 -4.13 -33.11
C ASP A 17 -24.71 -2.93 -32.68
N PHE A 18 -24.34 -2.07 -33.62
CA PHE A 18 -23.57 -0.87 -33.31
C PHE A 18 -24.36 0.12 -32.47
N VAL A 19 -25.61 0.42 -32.85
CA VAL A 19 -26.45 1.38 -32.12
C VAL A 19 -26.64 0.95 -30.68
N SER A 20 -26.91 -0.35 -30.44
CA SER A 20 -27.08 -0.85 -29.08
C SER A 20 -25.78 -0.78 -28.24
N GLN A 21 -24.63 -1.11 -28.85
CA GLN A 21 -23.34 -1.01 -28.16
C GLN A 21 -23.00 0.45 -27.84
N ILE A 22 -23.24 1.37 -28.76
CA ILE A 22 -23.07 2.82 -28.54
C ILE A 22 -23.96 3.32 -27.40
N LEU A 23 -25.24 2.98 -27.42
CA LEU A 23 -26.19 3.39 -26.37
C LEU A 23 -25.76 2.91 -24.99
N PHE A 24 -25.40 1.64 -24.87
CA PHE A 24 -24.97 1.08 -23.59
C PHE A 24 -23.63 1.66 -23.13
N ALA A 25 -22.68 1.87 -24.05
CA ALA A 25 -21.42 2.51 -23.73
C ALA A 25 -21.59 3.96 -23.26
N LEU A 26 -22.53 4.72 -23.86
CA LEU A 26 -22.88 6.07 -23.39
C LEU A 26 -23.46 6.04 -21.97
N ILE A 27 -24.45 5.18 -21.71
CA ILE A 27 -25.05 5.05 -20.38
C ILE A 27 -23.96 4.70 -19.34
N LEU A 28 -23.09 3.74 -19.62
CA LEU A 28 -22.00 3.35 -18.70
C LEU A 28 -20.98 4.47 -18.51
N THR A 29 -20.71 5.29 -19.53
CA THR A 29 -19.83 6.47 -19.38
C THR A 29 -20.47 7.48 -18.41
N PHE A 30 -21.78 7.71 -18.50
CA PHE A 30 -22.49 8.57 -17.53
C PHE A 30 -22.48 7.99 -16.12
N VAL A 31 -22.67 6.68 -15.98
CA VAL A 31 -22.59 6.02 -14.66
C VAL A 31 -21.17 6.13 -14.06
N MET A 32 -20.15 6.02 -14.88
CA MET A 32 -18.76 6.27 -14.46
C MET A 32 -18.60 7.68 -13.86
N LEU A 33 -19.15 8.71 -14.54
CA LEU A 33 -19.10 10.08 -14.04
C LEU A 33 -19.89 10.28 -12.74
N LEU A 34 -21.03 9.61 -12.59
CA LEU A 34 -21.83 9.65 -11.35
C LEU A 34 -21.11 8.98 -10.17
N LEU A 35 -20.36 7.93 -10.44
CA LEU A 35 -19.60 7.20 -9.42
C LEU A 35 -18.22 7.83 -9.15
N ALA A 36 -17.76 8.78 -9.97
CA ALA A 36 -16.50 9.47 -9.72
C ALA A 36 -16.58 10.28 -8.41
N PRO A 37 -15.70 10.02 -7.43
CA PRO A 37 -15.73 10.67 -6.12
C PRO A 37 -15.11 12.06 -6.19
N SER A 38 -15.86 13.04 -6.73
CA SER A 38 -15.46 14.45 -6.76
C SER A 38 -16.68 15.33 -6.56
N ASP A 39 -16.48 16.52 -5.97
CA ASP A 39 -17.53 17.48 -5.64
C ASP A 39 -18.10 18.21 -6.88
N ALA A 40 -17.43 18.07 -8.04
CA ALA A 40 -17.90 18.67 -9.28
C ALA A 40 -19.25 18.07 -9.70
N SER A 41 -20.17 18.94 -10.11
CA SER A 41 -21.46 18.50 -10.64
C SER A 41 -21.30 17.64 -11.90
N LEU A 42 -22.28 16.76 -12.16
CA LEU A 42 -22.26 15.92 -13.36
C LEU A 42 -22.15 16.76 -14.65
N MET A 43 -22.78 17.94 -14.68
CA MET A 43 -22.73 18.84 -15.82
C MET A 43 -21.32 19.41 -16.04
N GLU A 44 -20.63 19.80 -14.96
CA GLU A 44 -19.23 20.24 -15.03
C GLU A 44 -18.33 19.13 -15.55
N LYS A 45 -18.48 17.90 -15.03
CA LYS A 45 -17.72 16.73 -15.50
C LYS A 45 -17.92 16.46 -17.00
N ILE A 46 -19.13 16.63 -17.51
CA ILE A 46 -19.47 16.47 -18.95
C ILE A 46 -18.86 17.59 -19.79
N LEU A 47 -18.94 18.83 -19.32
CA LEU A 47 -18.54 20.01 -20.09
C LEU A 47 -17.01 20.25 -20.10
N ARG A 48 -16.27 19.65 -19.19
CA ARG A 48 -14.81 19.83 -19.05
C ARG A 48 -14.03 19.55 -20.33
N SER A 49 -14.30 18.41 -20.97
CA SER A 49 -13.63 18.04 -22.21
C SER A 49 -14.35 16.94 -22.96
N PRO A 50 -14.88 17.22 -24.16
CA PRO A 50 -15.44 16.18 -25.03
C PRO A 50 -14.44 15.07 -25.37
N LEU A 51 -13.14 15.41 -25.44
CA LEU A 51 -12.08 14.44 -25.70
C LEU A 51 -11.93 13.45 -24.53
N VAL A 52 -12.00 13.92 -23.28
CA VAL A 52 -11.98 13.06 -22.09
C VAL A 52 -13.16 12.09 -22.12
N LEU A 53 -14.37 12.57 -22.45
CA LEU A 53 -15.54 11.70 -22.58
C LEU A 53 -15.33 10.62 -23.64
N LEU A 54 -14.83 11.00 -24.81
CA LEU A 54 -14.55 10.08 -25.91
C LEU A 54 -13.52 9.01 -25.52
N LEU A 55 -12.43 9.42 -24.87
CA LEU A 55 -11.38 8.49 -24.40
C LEU A 55 -11.87 7.50 -23.35
N ASN A 56 -12.86 7.87 -22.55
CA ASN A 56 -13.48 6.96 -21.58
C ASN A 56 -14.58 6.09 -22.19
N PHE A 57 -15.26 6.58 -23.22
CA PHE A 57 -16.33 5.87 -23.95
C PHE A 57 -15.79 4.74 -24.83
N ILE A 58 -14.68 4.97 -25.56
CA ILE A 58 -14.11 4.00 -26.51
C ILE A 58 -13.81 2.63 -25.88
N PRO A 59 -13.15 2.51 -24.72
CA PRO A 59 -12.90 1.22 -24.10
C PRO A 59 -14.19 0.44 -23.79
N ILE A 60 -15.24 1.13 -23.32
CA ILE A 60 -16.54 0.50 -23.02
C ILE A 60 -17.19 -0.02 -24.30
N LEU A 61 -17.14 0.77 -25.37
CA LEU A 61 -17.67 0.35 -26.67
C LEU A 61 -16.92 -0.87 -27.22
N PHE A 62 -15.58 -0.85 -27.17
CA PHE A 62 -14.76 -1.91 -27.71
C PHE A 62 -14.92 -3.22 -26.95
N THR A 63 -14.98 -3.18 -25.62
CA THR A 63 -15.25 -4.37 -24.81
C THR A 63 -16.64 -4.91 -25.05
N GLY A 64 -17.65 -4.07 -25.27
CA GLY A 64 -18.99 -4.51 -25.65
C GLY A 64 -19.03 -5.25 -27.00
N ILE A 65 -18.33 -4.73 -28.02
CA ILE A 65 -18.18 -5.40 -29.33
C ILE A 65 -17.38 -6.71 -29.19
N LEU A 66 -16.32 -6.71 -28.37
CA LEU A 66 -15.52 -7.90 -28.07
C LEU A 66 -16.38 -9.01 -27.44
N PHE A 67 -17.15 -8.67 -26.40
CA PHE A 67 -18.06 -9.63 -25.77
C PHE A 67 -19.14 -10.12 -26.72
N GLN A 68 -19.63 -9.27 -27.64
CA GLN A 68 -20.57 -9.73 -28.67
C GLN A 68 -19.90 -10.72 -29.64
N GLY A 69 -18.65 -10.52 -29.99
CA GLY A 69 -17.85 -11.49 -30.73
C GLY A 69 -17.69 -12.81 -29.97
N ILE A 70 -17.39 -12.75 -28.67
CA ILE A 70 -17.20 -13.93 -27.81
C ILE A 70 -18.50 -14.69 -27.60
N PHE A 71 -19.56 -14.04 -27.17
CA PHE A 71 -20.85 -14.70 -26.86
C PHE A 71 -21.69 -14.97 -28.10
N GLY A 72 -21.49 -14.23 -29.18
CA GLY A 72 -22.25 -14.32 -30.41
C GLY A 72 -23.67 -13.81 -30.35
N ARG A 73 -24.15 -13.32 -29.20
CA ARG A 73 -25.50 -12.74 -28.99
C ARG A 73 -25.38 -11.36 -28.35
N ARG A 74 -26.10 -10.40 -28.92
CA ARG A 74 -26.06 -8.97 -28.51
C ARG A 74 -26.46 -8.77 -27.06
N ASN A 75 -27.65 -9.28 -26.67
CA ASN A 75 -28.18 -9.06 -25.32
C ASN A 75 -27.28 -9.61 -24.21
N PHE A 76 -26.64 -10.78 -24.42
CA PHE A 76 -25.66 -11.30 -23.44
C PHE A 76 -24.41 -10.42 -23.35
N ALA A 77 -23.93 -9.94 -24.48
CA ALA A 77 -22.78 -9.03 -24.51
C ALA A 77 -23.07 -7.71 -23.79
N LEU A 78 -24.24 -7.11 -24.03
CA LEU A 78 -24.68 -5.88 -23.39
C LEU A 78 -24.77 -6.03 -21.87
N ILE A 79 -25.42 -7.10 -21.38
CA ILE A 79 -25.56 -7.37 -19.95
C ILE A 79 -24.18 -7.62 -19.31
N PHE A 80 -23.36 -8.46 -19.93
CA PHE A 80 -22.06 -8.81 -19.38
C PHE A 80 -21.11 -7.60 -19.31
N ASN A 81 -21.08 -6.79 -20.37
CA ASN A 81 -20.32 -5.55 -20.41
C ASN A 81 -20.79 -4.57 -19.34
N SER A 82 -22.11 -4.48 -19.13
CA SER A 82 -22.68 -3.62 -18.08
C SER A 82 -22.26 -4.07 -16.68
N ILE A 83 -22.37 -5.35 -16.36
CA ILE A 83 -21.96 -5.89 -15.06
C ILE A 83 -20.46 -5.65 -14.85
N PHE A 84 -19.63 -5.91 -15.86
CA PHE A 84 -18.19 -5.72 -15.80
C PHE A 84 -17.80 -4.28 -15.41
N TYR A 85 -18.33 -3.28 -16.12
CA TYR A 85 -18.00 -1.88 -15.83
C TYR A 85 -18.65 -1.37 -14.54
N LEU A 86 -19.87 -1.78 -14.21
CA LEU A 86 -20.49 -1.39 -12.95
C LEU A 86 -19.70 -1.90 -11.74
N ILE A 87 -19.18 -3.12 -11.81
CA ILE A 87 -18.29 -3.65 -10.76
C ILE A 87 -17.00 -2.80 -10.68
N LEU A 88 -16.35 -2.55 -11.82
CA LEU A 88 -15.09 -1.76 -11.84
C LEU A 88 -15.29 -0.37 -11.24
N PHE A 89 -16.33 0.35 -11.64
CA PHE A 89 -16.59 1.71 -11.17
C PHE A 89 -16.96 1.74 -9.69
N THR A 90 -17.75 0.77 -9.21
CA THR A 90 -18.12 0.65 -7.79
C THR A 90 -16.90 0.32 -6.93
N VAL A 91 -16.06 -0.62 -7.35
CA VAL A 91 -14.83 -0.97 -6.63
C VAL A 91 -13.86 0.19 -6.61
N HIS A 92 -13.69 0.90 -7.74
CA HIS A 92 -12.86 2.10 -7.81
C HIS A 92 -13.34 3.16 -6.80
N ARG A 93 -14.63 3.51 -6.81
CA ARG A 93 -15.19 4.49 -5.87
C ARG A 93 -15.01 4.05 -4.41
N THR A 94 -15.36 2.80 -4.10
CA THR A 94 -15.19 2.26 -2.75
C THR A 94 -13.74 2.38 -2.27
N LYS A 95 -12.79 2.06 -3.15
CA LYS A 95 -11.37 2.17 -2.81
C LYS A 95 -10.94 3.62 -2.59
N VAL A 96 -11.41 4.56 -3.40
CA VAL A 96 -11.12 5.99 -3.21
C VAL A 96 -11.70 6.47 -1.89
N VAL A 97 -12.96 6.18 -1.61
CA VAL A 97 -13.65 6.64 -0.39
C VAL A 97 -12.99 6.12 0.89
N TYR A 98 -12.61 4.84 0.94
CA TYR A 98 -12.08 4.23 2.17
C TYR A 98 -10.56 4.23 2.29
N ARG A 99 -9.83 4.34 1.19
CA ARG A 99 -8.35 4.21 1.19
C ARG A 99 -7.64 5.39 0.56
N ASN A 100 -8.37 6.41 0.14
CA ASN A 100 -7.81 7.54 -0.60
C ASN A 100 -6.86 7.11 -1.74
N ALA A 101 -7.23 6.03 -2.45
CA ALA A 101 -6.43 5.45 -3.53
C ALA A 101 -7.33 4.91 -4.66
N PRO A 102 -6.99 5.12 -5.93
CA PRO A 102 -7.76 4.62 -7.06
C PRO A 102 -7.59 3.09 -7.22
N LEU A 103 -8.52 2.47 -7.95
CA LEU A 103 -8.36 1.09 -8.39
C LEU A 103 -7.22 0.99 -9.41
N ARG A 104 -6.28 0.08 -9.16
CA ARG A 104 -5.05 -0.11 -9.95
C ARG A 104 -5.03 -1.50 -10.58
N VAL A 105 -4.15 -1.71 -11.57
CA VAL A 105 -3.98 -3.02 -12.23
C VAL A 105 -3.50 -4.08 -11.24
N SER A 106 -2.62 -3.72 -10.32
CA SER A 106 -2.13 -4.58 -9.25
C SER A 106 -3.22 -5.12 -8.32
N ASP A 107 -4.29 -4.36 -8.12
CA ASP A 107 -5.40 -4.79 -7.26
C ASP A 107 -6.09 -6.05 -7.79
N PHE A 108 -5.99 -6.33 -9.09
CA PHE A 108 -6.53 -7.56 -9.67
C PHE A 108 -5.74 -8.80 -9.25
N ALA A 109 -4.45 -8.67 -9.00
CA ALA A 109 -3.65 -9.78 -8.46
C ALA A 109 -4.10 -10.17 -7.03
N LEU A 110 -4.61 -9.19 -6.28
CA LEU A 110 -5.09 -9.36 -4.91
C LEU A 110 -6.63 -9.44 -4.82
N SER A 111 -7.34 -9.48 -5.96
CA SER A 111 -8.81 -9.42 -5.96
C SER A 111 -9.48 -10.54 -5.17
N PHE A 112 -8.91 -11.75 -5.19
CA PHE A 112 -9.40 -12.88 -4.42
C PHE A 112 -9.16 -12.70 -2.91
N GLU A 113 -8.06 -12.11 -2.53
CA GLU A 113 -7.67 -11.77 -1.16
C GLU A 113 -8.55 -10.64 -0.63
N ALA A 114 -8.70 -9.58 -1.41
CA ALA A 114 -9.60 -8.47 -1.09
C ALA A 114 -11.06 -8.92 -0.93
N PHE A 115 -11.52 -9.89 -1.74
CA PHE A 115 -12.87 -10.45 -1.60
C PHE A 115 -13.05 -11.19 -0.27
N LYS A 116 -12.07 -11.98 0.17
CA LYS A 116 -12.10 -12.66 1.48
C LYS A 116 -12.13 -11.66 2.64
N MET A 117 -11.34 -10.59 2.57
CA MET A 117 -11.34 -9.55 3.60
C MET A 117 -12.62 -8.70 3.61
N SER A 118 -13.25 -8.48 2.45
CA SER A 118 -14.45 -7.65 2.33
C SER A 118 -15.67 -8.25 3.05
N GLN A 119 -15.63 -9.53 3.37
CA GLN A 119 -16.73 -10.17 4.12
C GLN A 119 -16.91 -9.58 5.53
N ASN A 120 -15.87 -8.94 6.10
CA ASN A 120 -15.93 -8.44 7.46
C ASN A 120 -15.74 -6.92 7.63
N SER A 121 -15.23 -6.17 6.64
CA SER A 121 -14.76 -4.80 6.94
C SER A 121 -15.11 -3.72 5.90
N TYR A 122 -15.22 -3.99 4.61
CA TYR A 122 -15.43 -2.97 3.59
C TYR A 122 -16.68 -3.24 2.78
N ARG A 123 -17.71 -2.40 2.96
CA ARG A 123 -18.93 -2.43 2.14
C ARG A 123 -18.96 -1.19 1.26
N PRO A 124 -19.39 -1.28 -0.01
CA PRO A 124 -19.64 -0.11 -0.83
C PRO A 124 -20.57 0.86 -0.10
N ASP A 125 -20.35 2.17 -0.24
CA ASP A 125 -21.22 3.18 0.35
C ASP A 125 -22.65 3.03 -0.22
N PHE A 126 -23.65 3.52 0.52
CA PHE A 126 -25.05 3.37 0.16
C PHE A 126 -25.37 3.98 -1.21
N THR A 127 -24.75 5.10 -1.54
CA THR A 127 -24.89 5.77 -2.85
C THR A 127 -24.40 4.87 -3.99
N SER A 128 -23.23 4.24 -3.82
CA SER A 128 -22.69 3.30 -4.82
C SER A 128 -23.61 2.11 -5.03
N ILE A 129 -24.18 1.55 -3.97
CA ILE A 129 -25.12 0.42 -4.05
C ILE A 129 -26.36 0.81 -4.84
N ILE A 130 -26.95 1.98 -4.56
CA ILE A 130 -28.13 2.48 -5.27
C ILE A 130 -27.82 2.69 -6.75
N ILE A 131 -26.74 3.42 -7.07
CA ILE A 131 -26.36 3.71 -8.46
C ILE A 131 -26.11 2.40 -9.21
N PHE A 132 -25.39 1.45 -8.60
CA PHE A 132 -25.16 0.12 -9.17
C PHE A 132 -26.47 -0.61 -9.47
N ALA A 133 -27.35 -0.73 -8.47
CA ALA A 133 -28.60 -1.48 -8.60
C ALA A 133 -29.55 -0.85 -9.63
N VAL A 134 -29.76 0.47 -9.58
CA VAL A 134 -30.63 1.19 -10.52
C VAL A 134 -30.07 1.10 -11.94
N SER A 135 -28.75 1.31 -12.11
CA SER A 135 -28.11 1.22 -13.42
C SER A 135 -28.21 -0.20 -14.00
N LEU A 136 -27.95 -1.23 -13.18
CA LEU A 136 -28.04 -2.62 -13.62
C LEU A 136 -29.46 -3.00 -14.03
N LEU A 137 -30.47 -2.64 -13.24
CA LEU A 137 -31.87 -2.89 -13.56
C LEU A 137 -32.30 -2.20 -14.85
N LEU A 138 -31.92 -0.93 -15.04
CA LEU A 138 -32.16 -0.18 -16.26
C LEU A 138 -31.52 -0.86 -17.48
N LEU A 139 -30.25 -1.22 -17.39
CA LEU A 139 -29.51 -1.84 -18.48
C LEU A 139 -30.03 -3.24 -18.83
N ILE A 140 -30.44 -4.04 -17.82
CA ILE A 140 -31.12 -5.32 -18.05
C ILE A 140 -32.48 -5.10 -18.75
N PHE A 141 -33.26 -4.11 -18.30
CA PHE A 141 -34.52 -3.77 -18.93
C PHE A 141 -34.30 -3.36 -20.40
N LEU A 142 -33.40 -2.45 -20.67
CA LEU A 142 -33.07 -2.00 -22.02
C LEU A 142 -32.55 -3.14 -22.91
N SER A 143 -31.77 -4.06 -22.37
CA SER A 143 -31.21 -5.19 -23.14
C SER A 143 -32.31 -6.08 -23.76
N ARG A 144 -33.51 -6.13 -23.15
CA ARG A 144 -34.64 -6.91 -23.66
C ARG A 144 -35.14 -6.42 -25.02
N PHE A 145 -34.96 -5.14 -25.33
CA PHE A 145 -35.32 -4.59 -26.64
C PHE A 145 -34.31 -4.95 -27.74
N PHE A 146 -33.11 -5.42 -27.35
CA PHE A 146 -32.02 -5.75 -28.26
C PHE A 146 -31.74 -7.25 -28.36
N LYS A 147 -32.78 -8.10 -28.20
CA LYS A 147 -32.63 -9.55 -28.44
C LYS A 147 -32.13 -9.81 -29.87
N SER A 148 -31.26 -10.76 -30.01
CA SER A 148 -30.71 -11.11 -31.31
C SER A 148 -30.43 -12.60 -31.45
N GLU A 149 -30.53 -13.08 -32.69
CA GLU A 149 -30.01 -14.37 -33.09
C GLU A 149 -28.50 -14.40 -32.98
N LYS A 150 -27.92 -15.61 -32.97
CA LYS A 150 -26.50 -15.83 -32.87
C LYS A 150 -25.76 -15.32 -34.13
N LEU A 151 -24.65 -14.62 -33.96
CA LEU A 151 -23.81 -14.18 -35.07
C LEU A 151 -23.10 -15.37 -35.73
N LYS A 152 -22.89 -15.29 -37.04
CA LYS A 152 -22.04 -16.21 -37.82
C LYS A 152 -20.60 -16.17 -37.25
N LEU A 153 -19.94 -17.33 -37.21
CA LEU A 153 -18.59 -17.44 -36.66
C LEU A 153 -17.59 -16.48 -37.34
N SER A 154 -17.68 -16.33 -38.66
CA SER A 154 -16.84 -15.38 -39.41
C SER A 154 -16.97 -13.95 -38.93
N HIS A 155 -18.20 -13.47 -38.70
CA HIS A 155 -18.45 -12.12 -38.18
C HIS A 155 -17.98 -11.93 -36.74
N ARG A 156 -18.07 -12.99 -35.94
CA ARG A 156 -17.54 -12.99 -34.56
C ARG A 156 -16.02 -12.86 -34.55
N LEU A 157 -15.32 -13.64 -35.38
CA LEU A 157 -13.88 -13.56 -35.50
C LEU A 157 -13.41 -12.23 -36.05
N ILE A 158 -14.10 -11.69 -37.06
CA ILE A 158 -13.81 -10.34 -37.60
C ILE A 158 -13.99 -9.28 -36.50
N ALA A 159 -15.07 -9.33 -35.73
CA ALA A 159 -15.30 -8.37 -34.64
C ALA A 159 -14.20 -8.44 -33.57
N ILE A 160 -13.84 -9.64 -33.14
CA ILE A 160 -12.75 -9.85 -32.17
C ILE A 160 -11.43 -9.31 -32.73
N LEU A 161 -11.05 -9.70 -33.94
CA LEU A 161 -9.79 -9.28 -34.56
C LEU A 161 -9.73 -7.77 -34.75
N SER A 162 -10.82 -7.17 -35.24
CA SER A 162 -10.91 -5.71 -35.44
C SER A 162 -10.76 -4.95 -34.13
N VAL A 163 -11.43 -5.41 -33.04
CA VAL A 163 -11.30 -4.77 -31.73
C VAL A 163 -9.89 -4.94 -31.17
N VAL A 164 -9.29 -6.12 -31.26
CA VAL A 164 -7.92 -6.37 -30.77
C VAL A 164 -6.90 -5.48 -31.50
N LEU A 165 -6.97 -5.43 -32.82
CA LEU A 165 -6.06 -4.60 -33.63
C LEU A 165 -6.27 -3.11 -33.34
N SER A 166 -7.53 -2.64 -33.33
CA SER A 166 -7.82 -1.23 -33.07
C SER A 166 -7.46 -0.83 -31.64
N SER A 167 -7.70 -1.69 -30.65
CA SER A 167 -7.29 -1.47 -29.27
C SER A 167 -5.77 -1.38 -29.14
N GLY A 168 -5.02 -2.26 -29.81
CA GLY A 168 -3.56 -2.23 -29.86
C GLY A 168 -3.01 -0.93 -30.44
N LEU A 169 -3.58 -0.48 -31.57
CA LEU A 169 -3.22 0.80 -32.20
C LEU A 169 -3.54 1.98 -31.27
N LEU A 170 -4.76 2.06 -30.77
CA LEU A 170 -5.16 3.14 -29.86
C LEU A 170 -4.33 3.14 -28.57
N PHE A 171 -4.03 1.97 -28.01
CA PHE A 171 -3.17 1.88 -26.83
C PHE A 171 -1.79 2.48 -27.12
N ASN A 172 -1.14 2.06 -28.21
CA ASN A 172 0.21 2.52 -28.53
C ASN A 172 0.29 3.99 -28.94
N PHE A 173 -0.73 4.52 -29.64
CA PHE A 173 -0.66 5.87 -30.19
C PHE A 173 -1.41 6.93 -29.35
N VAL A 174 -2.31 6.52 -28.45
CA VAL A 174 -3.16 7.43 -27.68
C VAL A 174 -3.06 7.16 -26.17
N TYR A 175 -3.46 5.95 -25.72
CA TYR A 175 -3.64 5.67 -24.31
C TYR A 175 -2.32 5.61 -23.53
N SER A 176 -1.22 5.17 -24.14
CA SER A 176 0.09 5.07 -23.48
C SER A 176 1.01 6.29 -23.70
N ARG A 177 0.49 7.38 -24.31
CA ARG A 177 1.31 8.55 -24.67
C ARG A 177 1.23 9.66 -23.63
N ASP A 178 2.35 9.96 -22.99
CA ASP A 178 2.46 11.07 -22.02
C ASP A 178 2.02 12.42 -22.64
N ARG A 179 2.37 12.68 -23.92
CA ARG A 179 1.95 13.89 -24.61
C ARG A 179 0.43 14.05 -24.67
N VAL A 180 -0.32 12.97 -24.93
CA VAL A 180 -1.79 13.01 -24.97
C VAL A 180 -2.33 13.20 -23.55
N TYR A 181 -1.78 12.45 -22.60
CA TYR A 181 -2.22 12.47 -21.21
C TYR A 181 -2.01 13.83 -20.54
N ASN A 182 -0.83 14.43 -20.73
CA ASN A 182 -0.46 15.69 -20.10
C ASN A 182 -1.15 16.91 -20.73
N ASN A 183 -1.63 16.79 -21.98
CA ASN A 183 -2.41 17.86 -22.64
C ASN A 183 -3.89 17.85 -22.25
N LEU A 184 -4.39 16.85 -21.52
CA LEU A 184 -5.76 16.84 -21.03
C LEU A 184 -5.89 17.68 -19.75
N PRO A 185 -7.07 18.30 -19.54
CA PRO A 185 -7.32 19.08 -18.33
C PRO A 185 -7.08 18.25 -17.06
N LEU A 186 -6.46 18.88 -16.09
CA LEU A 186 -6.30 18.34 -14.73
C LEU A 186 -6.79 19.41 -13.76
N GLU A 187 -7.71 19.05 -12.89
CA GLU A 187 -8.12 19.85 -11.74
C GLU A 187 -7.58 19.20 -10.48
N GLY A 188 -7.11 20.01 -9.54
CA GLY A 188 -6.44 19.54 -8.33
C GLY A 188 -4.93 19.41 -8.49
N ASN A 189 -4.35 18.56 -7.69
CA ASN A 189 -2.91 18.42 -7.59
C ASN A 189 -2.36 17.43 -8.63
N VAL A 190 -1.38 17.86 -9.41
CA VAL A 190 -0.69 17.04 -10.42
C VAL A 190 -0.02 15.80 -9.84
N PHE A 191 0.26 15.80 -8.54
CA PHE A 191 0.88 14.67 -7.83
C PHE A 191 -0.15 13.73 -7.20
N ASN A 192 -1.42 14.13 -7.13
CA ASN A 192 -2.48 13.31 -6.59
C ASN A 192 -3.13 12.46 -7.70
N LEU A 193 -2.91 11.15 -7.65
CA LEU A 193 -3.44 10.24 -8.66
C LEU A 193 -4.99 10.24 -8.71
N ILE A 194 -5.66 10.48 -7.59
CA ILE A 194 -7.13 10.59 -7.55
C ILE A 194 -7.61 11.76 -8.41
N ASP A 195 -6.92 12.91 -8.35
CA ASP A 195 -7.28 14.08 -9.16
C ASP A 195 -7.14 13.80 -10.66
N HIS A 196 -6.18 12.95 -11.03
CA HIS A 196 -6.09 12.45 -12.41
C HIS A 196 -7.29 11.60 -12.81
N PHE A 197 -7.72 10.67 -11.95
CA PHE A 197 -8.90 9.84 -12.21
C PHE A 197 -10.18 10.67 -12.26
N ASN A 198 -10.33 11.65 -11.38
CA ASN A 198 -11.48 12.56 -11.35
C ASN A 198 -11.53 13.49 -12.58
N SER A 199 -10.39 14.00 -13.02
CA SER A 199 -10.30 14.95 -14.14
C SER A 199 -10.33 14.28 -15.50
N LYS A 200 -9.65 13.13 -15.66
CA LYS A 200 -9.45 12.45 -16.96
C LYS A 200 -10.31 11.20 -17.11
N GLY A 201 -11.04 10.82 -16.07
CA GLY A 201 -11.95 9.66 -16.03
C GLY A 201 -11.23 8.34 -15.79
N PHE A 202 -12.00 7.37 -15.28
CA PHE A 202 -11.47 6.09 -14.83
C PHE A 202 -10.80 5.29 -15.95
N ASN A 203 -11.52 5.03 -17.06
CA ASN A 203 -11.03 4.12 -18.10
C ASN A 203 -9.75 4.63 -18.75
N TYR A 204 -9.68 5.93 -19.05
CA TYR A 204 -8.52 6.50 -19.70
C TYR A 204 -7.30 6.52 -18.77
N THR A 205 -7.48 6.96 -17.53
CA THR A 205 -6.40 7.01 -16.53
C THR A 205 -5.90 5.60 -16.18
N PHE A 206 -6.83 4.64 -16.04
CA PHE A 206 -6.49 3.25 -15.78
C PHE A 206 -5.64 2.64 -16.92
N LEU A 207 -6.07 2.82 -18.18
CA LEU A 207 -5.32 2.33 -19.34
C LEU A 207 -3.98 3.03 -19.54
N PHE A 208 -3.89 4.34 -19.25
CA PHE A 208 -2.62 5.06 -19.28
C PHE A 208 -1.62 4.48 -18.28
N ASN A 209 -2.09 4.16 -17.08
CA ASN A 209 -1.24 3.60 -16.03
C ASN A 209 -0.91 2.11 -16.25
N LEU A 210 -1.65 1.38 -17.08
CA LEU A 210 -1.36 -0.03 -17.39
C LEU A 210 0.08 -0.27 -17.83
N LYS A 211 0.66 0.65 -18.62
CA LYS A 211 2.06 0.56 -19.05
C LYS A 211 3.05 0.71 -17.88
N LYS A 212 2.67 1.46 -16.85
CA LYS A 212 3.49 1.73 -15.67
C LYS A 212 3.44 0.64 -14.62
N SER A 213 2.49 -0.31 -14.75
CA SER A 213 2.36 -1.46 -13.86
C SER A 213 3.49 -2.49 -14.02
N PHE A 214 4.36 -2.32 -15.01
CA PHE A 214 5.51 -3.20 -15.24
C PHE A 214 6.80 -2.46 -14.94
N VAL A 215 7.49 -2.88 -13.89
CA VAL A 215 8.81 -2.34 -13.52
C VAL A 215 9.79 -2.60 -14.67
N ARG A 216 10.49 -1.57 -15.10
CA ARG A 216 11.52 -1.64 -16.15
C ARG A 216 12.86 -1.20 -15.60
N PRO A 217 13.96 -1.76 -16.14
CA PRO A 217 15.29 -1.25 -15.77
C PRO A 217 15.34 0.27 -15.93
N PRO A 218 15.93 1.00 -14.98
CA PRO A 218 16.17 2.44 -15.11
C PRO A 218 17.05 2.77 -16.33
N GLU A 219 16.96 4.00 -16.81
CA GLU A 219 17.78 4.43 -17.94
C GLU A 219 19.28 4.33 -17.61
N GLY A 220 20.04 3.73 -18.53
CA GLY A 220 21.47 3.49 -18.36
C GLY A 220 21.79 2.44 -17.29
N TYR A 221 20.85 1.51 -17.01
CA TYR A 221 21.11 0.34 -16.17
C TYR A 221 22.11 -0.61 -16.83
N ASP A 222 23.12 -1.04 -16.07
CA ASP A 222 24.06 -2.09 -16.46
C ASP A 222 24.15 -3.12 -15.34
N GLU A 223 23.64 -4.32 -15.60
CA GLU A 223 23.60 -5.43 -14.65
C GLU A 223 25.01 -5.79 -14.15
N LYS A 224 26.01 -5.85 -15.05
CA LYS A 224 27.37 -6.24 -14.69
C LYS A 224 28.07 -5.21 -13.79
N GLU A 225 27.76 -3.93 -14.00
CA GLU A 225 28.26 -2.86 -13.12
C GLU A 225 27.66 -3.01 -11.72
N MET A 226 26.35 -3.23 -11.62
CA MET A 226 25.67 -3.43 -10.35
C MET A 226 26.10 -4.72 -9.65
N GLU A 227 26.24 -5.82 -10.38
CA GLU A 227 26.77 -7.08 -9.87
C GLU A 227 28.19 -6.92 -9.28
N LYS A 228 29.07 -6.23 -9.99
CA LYS A 228 30.43 -5.94 -9.48
C LYS A 228 30.41 -5.11 -8.20
N ARG A 229 29.47 -4.16 -8.11
CA ARG A 229 29.29 -3.30 -6.95
C ARG A 229 28.77 -4.09 -5.75
N ASP A 230 27.85 -5.02 -5.97
CA ASP A 230 27.19 -5.81 -4.93
C ASP A 230 28.07 -6.97 -4.40
N ARG A 231 28.96 -7.53 -5.24
CA ARG A 231 29.79 -8.70 -4.90
C ARG A 231 31.10 -8.40 -4.17
N VAL A 232 31.15 -7.30 -3.41
CA VAL A 232 32.32 -7.07 -2.55
C VAL A 232 32.28 -8.08 -1.39
N ASP A 233 33.42 -8.75 -1.16
CA ASP A 233 33.55 -9.76 -0.11
C ASP A 233 33.69 -9.09 1.27
N HIS A 234 32.77 -9.42 2.16
CA HIS A 234 32.74 -8.95 3.56
C HIS A 234 33.09 -10.07 4.56
N GLY A 235 33.73 -11.14 4.13
CA GLY A 235 33.96 -12.33 4.95
C GLY A 235 34.70 -12.07 6.26
N GLU A 236 35.64 -11.13 6.29
CA GLU A 236 36.34 -10.73 7.52
C GLU A 236 35.40 -10.00 8.49
N ASP A 237 34.63 -9.02 8.02
CA ASP A 237 33.67 -8.27 8.85
C ASP A 237 32.57 -9.19 9.41
N ILE A 238 32.04 -10.07 8.57
CA ILE A 238 31.06 -11.09 8.98
C ILE A 238 31.63 -11.99 10.09
N SER A 239 32.87 -12.42 9.93
CA SER A 239 33.55 -13.27 10.93
C SER A 239 33.74 -12.54 12.24
N VAL A 240 34.19 -11.29 12.20
CA VAL A 240 34.34 -10.45 13.40
C VAL A 240 33.03 -10.29 14.15
N ILE A 241 31.92 -10.01 13.44
CA ILE A 241 30.60 -9.86 14.06
C ILE A 241 30.16 -11.19 14.70
N LYS A 242 30.34 -12.33 14.01
CA LYS A 242 29.92 -13.64 14.53
C LYS A 242 30.64 -14.06 15.81
N TYR A 243 31.89 -13.70 15.96
CA TYR A 243 32.69 -14.06 17.15
C TYR A 243 32.51 -13.11 18.33
N ASN A 244 31.92 -11.94 18.13
CA ASN A 244 31.65 -10.98 19.19
C ASN A 244 30.26 -11.20 19.82
N PRO A 245 30.05 -10.81 21.09
CA PRO A 245 28.71 -10.76 21.67
C PRO A 245 27.77 -9.90 20.80
N ARG A 246 26.57 -10.38 20.59
CA ARG A 246 25.55 -9.75 19.75
C ARG A 246 24.23 -9.63 20.52
N PRO A 247 23.52 -8.49 20.41
CA PRO A 247 22.23 -8.33 21.09
C PRO A 247 21.12 -9.09 20.36
N ASN A 248 20.08 -9.52 21.08
CA ASN A 248 18.81 -9.87 20.46
C ASN A 248 18.14 -8.62 19.91
N ILE A 249 17.45 -8.76 18.78
CA ILE A 249 16.74 -7.66 18.12
C ILE A 249 15.27 -8.01 18.04
N ILE A 250 14.43 -7.19 18.65
CA ILE A 250 12.98 -7.18 18.49
C ILE A 250 12.64 -6.05 17.53
N TRP A 251 11.80 -6.34 16.53
CA TRP A 251 11.41 -5.40 15.51
C TRP A 251 9.90 -5.45 15.32
N ILE A 252 9.18 -4.42 15.75
CA ILE A 252 7.71 -4.42 15.72
C ILE A 252 7.24 -3.27 14.84
N MET A 253 6.35 -3.60 13.90
CA MET A 253 5.59 -2.65 13.11
C MET A 253 4.15 -2.61 13.62
N GLY A 254 3.68 -1.43 14.01
CA GLY A 254 2.34 -1.21 14.54
C GLY A 254 1.37 -0.83 13.43
N GLU A 255 0.27 -1.58 13.31
CA GLU A 255 -0.80 -1.35 12.33
C GLU A 255 -1.47 0.02 12.57
N ALA A 256 -1.40 0.89 11.57
CA ALA A 256 -1.92 2.25 11.57
C ALA A 256 -1.46 3.08 12.79
N PHE A 257 -0.28 2.77 13.36
CA PHE A 257 0.18 3.43 14.58
C PHE A 257 0.75 4.81 14.30
N THR A 258 0.19 5.80 14.98
CA THR A 258 0.73 7.16 15.02
C THR A 258 0.46 7.81 16.38
N ASP A 259 1.24 8.83 16.69
CA ASP A 259 1.12 9.63 17.92
C ASP A 259 0.06 10.75 17.81
N LEU A 260 -1.03 10.50 17.06
CA LEU A 260 -2.09 11.47 16.80
C LEU A 260 -2.75 12.02 18.08
N SER A 261 -2.76 11.24 19.17
CA SER A 261 -3.23 11.72 20.49
C SER A 261 -2.38 12.84 21.08
N GLU A 262 -1.16 13.06 20.57
CA GLU A 262 -0.29 14.18 20.95
C GLU A 262 -0.65 15.49 20.21
N ASN A 263 -1.59 15.44 19.24
CA ASN A 263 -2.09 16.65 18.59
C ASN A 263 -2.71 17.59 19.64
N PRO A 264 -2.38 18.91 19.62
CA PRO A 264 -2.85 19.88 20.61
C PRO A 264 -4.37 20.05 20.68
N GLN A 265 -5.11 19.56 19.69
CA GLN A 265 -6.57 19.57 19.71
C GLN A 265 -7.16 18.58 20.71
N PHE A 266 -6.43 17.49 21.02
CA PHE A 266 -6.90 16.45 21.93
C PHE A 266 -6.36 16.62 23.34
N SER A 267 -7.18 16.22 24.32
CA SER A 267 -6.75 16.02 25.70
C SER A 267 -7.38 14.75 26.28
N PHE A 268 -6.61 14.06 27.11
CA PHE A 268 -6.99 12.80 27.74
C PHE A 268 -6.73 12.86 29.23
N SER A 269 -7.57 12.20 30.02
CA SER A 269 -7.21 11.91 31.42
C SER A 269 -6.00 10.96 31.43
N LYS A 270 -5.25 10.94 32.53
CA LYS A 270 -4.08 10.05 32.67
C LYS A 270 -4.41 8.57 32.41
N GLU A 271 -5.61 8.13 32.78
CA GLU A 271 -6.08 6.75 32.62
C GLU A 271 -6.48 6.43 31.17
N ASN A 272 -6.85 7.47 30.42
CA ASN A 272 -7.32 7.35 29.04
C ASN A 272 -6.27 7.76 27.98
N ASP A 273 -5.07 8.16 28.41
CA ASP A 273 -3.99 8.47 27.45
C ASP A 273 -3.64 7.23 26.60
N PRO A 274 -3.97 7.25 25.31
CA PRO A 274 -3.76 6.07 24.45
C PRO A 274 -2.28 5.83 24.10
N ASN A 275 -1.38 6.76 24.41
CA ASN A 275 0.05 6.67 24.11
C ASN A 275 0.92 6.73 25.39
N HIS A 276 0.40 6.27 26.53
CA HIS A 276 1.10 6.36 27.83
C HIS A 276 2.45 5.63 27.83
N ASN A 277 2.47 4.37 27.38
CA ASN A 277 3.69 3.56 27.30
C ASN A 277 4.60 4.03 26.17
N PHE A 278 4.06 4.38 25.02
CA PHE A 278 4.85 4.94 23.92
C PHE A 278 5.59 6.21 24.35
N LYS A 279 4.97 7.11 25.10
CA LYS A 279 5.64 8.26 25.74
C LYS A 279 6.73 7.83 26.73
N LYS A 280 6.54 6.72 27.47
CA LYS A 280 7.59 6.11 28.33
C LYS A 280 8.76 5.60 27.49
N LEU A 281 8.48 4.92 26.37
CA LEU A 281 9.50 4.43 25.44
C LEU A 281 10.29 5.61 24.84
N LYS A 282 9.61 6.66 24.37
CA LYS A 282 10.27 7.88 23.84
C LYS A 282 11.27 8.45 24.85
N ARG A 283 10.88 8.60 26.12
CA ARG A 283 11.78 9.12 27.18
C ARG A 283 12.97 8.21 27.46
N ASN A 284 12.83 6.91 27.22
CA ASN A 284 13.86 5.89 27.46
C ASN A 284 14.52 5.42 26.17
N SER A 285 14.33 6.11 25.05
CA SER A 285 14.87 5.70 23.77
C SER A 285 16.38 5.94 23.67
N VAL A 286 17.03 5.14 22.85
CA VAL A 286 18.40 5.37 22.37
C VAL A 286 18.37 6.12 21.04
N MET A 287 17.25 6.03 20.31
CA MET A 287 17.00 6.79 19.09
C MET A 287 15.48 6.91 18.89
N GLN A 288 15.01 8.03 18.38
CA GLN A 288 13.59 8.24 18.02
C GLN A 288 13.48 9.25 16.87
N GLY A 289 12.35 9.27 16.22
CA GLY A 289 12.06 10.21 15.14
C GLY A 289 10.84 9.81 14.35
N ARG A 290 10.81 10.19 13.08
CA ARG A 290 9.72 9.84 12.15
C ARG A 290 10.29 9.23 10.88
N ILE A 291 9.55 8.27 10.31
CA ILE A 291 9.81 7.75 8.97
C ILE A 291 8.71 8.19 8.02
N VAL A 292 9.07 8.51 6.78
CA VAL A 292 8.12 8.81 5.71
C VAL A 292 7.82 7.50 4.99
N THR A 293 6.61 7.01 5.16
CA THR A 293 6.14 5.73 4.63
C THR A 293 5.57 5.88 3.22
N PRO A 294 5.53 4.82 2.41
CA PRO A 294 5.07 4.90 1.02
C PRO A 294 3.55 5.00 0.86
N SER A 295 2.77 4.75 1.92
CA SER A 295 1.32 4.55 1.84
C SER A 295 0.54 5.26 2.95
N PHE A 296 -0.79 5.40 2.74
CA PHE A 296 -1.75 6.02 3.66
C PHE A 296 -3.03 5.17 3.74
N GLY A 297 -3.55 4.97 4.93
CA GLY A 297 -4.83 4.30 5.17
C GLY A 297 -4.84 2.82 4.77
N GLY A 298 -3.67 2.22 4.60
CA GLY A 298 -3.44 0.84 4.16
C GLY A 298 -2.19 0.75 3.29
N GLY A 299 -1.79 -0.46 2.91
CA GLY A 299 -0.54 -0.70 2.18
C GLY A 299 0.60 -1.08 3.11
N THR A 300 0.28 -1.73 4.22
CA THR A 300 1.22 -2.24 5.23
C THR A 300 2.42 -2.96 4.61
N GLY A 301 2.17 -3.83 3.60
CA GLY A 301 3.22 -4.56 2.89
C GLY A 301 4.22 -3.68 2.12
N ASP A 302 3.84 -2.46 1.77
CA ASP A 302 4.73 -1.50 1.09
C ASP A 302 5.73 -0.91 2.09
N THR A 303 5.28 -0.60 3.32
CA THR A 303 6.18 -0.15 4.40
C THR A 303 7.06 -1.29 4.90
N GLU A 304 6.54 -2.53 4.99
CA GLU A 304 7.38 -3.71 5.25
C GLU A 304 8.49 -3.85 4.21
N PHE A 305 8.14 -3.69 2.93
CA PHE A 305 9.10 -3.76 1.83
C PHE A 305 10.19 -2.72 1.97
N ASP A 306 9.84 -1.43 2.11
CA ASP A 306 10.80 -0.35 2.23
C ASP A 306 11.77 -0.60 3.40
N VAL A 307 11.22 -0.92 4.58
CA VAL A 307 12.03 -1.11 5.78
C VAL A 307 12.89 -2.36 5.69
N LEU A 308 12.34 -3.52 5.29
CA LEU A 308 13.06 -4.79 5.32
C LEU A 308 14.07 -4.95 4.17
N THR A 309 13.84 -4.31 3.03
CA THR A 309 14.74 -4.42 1.86
C THR A 309 15.70 -3.24 1.72
N GLY A 310 15.35 -2.07 2.29
CA GLY A 310 16.07 -0.83 2.05
C GLY A 310 15.82 -0.21 0.66
N ALA A 311 14.95 -0.83 -0.16
CA ALA A 311 14.50 -0.29 -1.44
C ALA A 311 13.23 0.55 -1.25
N LEU A 312 12.84 1.34 -2.24
CA LEU A 312 11.68 2.20 -2.20
C LEU A 312 10.51 1.64 -3.01
N THR A 313 9.37 1.43 -2.38
CA THR A 313 8.11 1.08 -3.05
C THR A 313 7.81 2.01 -4.22
N VAL A 314 8.05 3.31 -4.04
CA VAL A 314 7.75 4.33 -5.07
C VAL A 314 8.57 4.19 -6.35
N ASP A 315 9.64 3.44 -6.34
CA ASP A 315 10.49 3.14 -7.50
C ASP A 315 10.32 1.70 -7.97
N CYS A 316 10.24 0.74 -7.03
CA CYS A 316 10.11 -0.69 -7.32
C CYS A 316 8.66 -1.10 -7.67
N ALA A 317 7.67 -0.39 -7.14
CA ALA A 317 6.25 -0.61 -7.44
C ALA A 317 5.54 0.72 -7.71
N PRO A 318 5.99 1.53 -8.68
CA PRO A 318 5.45 2.86 -8.90
C PRO A 318 3.98 2.79 -9.32
N ASP A 319 3.14 3.48 -8.58
CA ASP A 319 1.74 3.82 -8.86
C ASP A 319 0.73 2.64 -8.85
N GLU A 320 1.14 1.36 -9.00
CA GLU A 320 0.19 0.35 -9.49
C GLU A 320 0.25 -1.01 -8.79
N SER A 321 1.31 -1.34 -8.06
CA SER A 321 1.41 -2.66 -7.43
C SER A 321 1.82 -2.57 -5.96
N PHE A 322 1.50 -3.60 -5.18
CA PHE A 322 2.14 -3.78 -3.89
C PHE A 322 3.60 -4.16 -4.11
N ALA A 323 4.49 -3.57 -3.35
CA ALA A 323 5.93 -3.75 -3.52
C ALA A 323 6.35 -5.22 -3.41
N PHE A 324 5.69 -6.02 -2.58
CA PHE A 324 5.93 -7.46 -2.49
C PHE A 324 5.73 -8.21 -3.81
N ASN A 325 4.93 -7.68 -4.74
CA ASN A 325 4.80 -8.26 -6.08
C ASN A 325 6.10 -8.15 -6.92
N ALA A 326 7.02 -7.27 -6.56
CA ALA A 326 8.34 -7.19 -7.19
C ALA A 326 9.24 -8.36 -6.76
N ILE A 327 9.03 -8.94 -5.58
CA ILE A 327 9.86 -10.02 -5.02
C ILE A 327 9.49 -11.36 -5.67
N LYS A 328 10.26 -11.79 -6.67
CA LYS A 328 10.05 -13.06 -7.38
C LYS A 328 10.93 -14.19 -6.88
N ARG A 329 12.05 -13.88 -6.27
CA ARG A 329 13.10 -14.78 -5.81
C ARG A 329 13.61 -14.35 -4.43
N ASP A 330 14.57 -15.06 -3.91
CA ASP A 330 15.32 -14.64 -2.72
C ASP A 330 16.00 -13.30 -2.97
N VAL A 331 15.76 -12.35 -2.08
CA VAL A 331 16.34 -11.00 -2.15
C VAL A 331 17.20 -10.72 -0.93
N SER A 332 18.20 -9.88 -1.10
CA SER A 332 18.92 -9.31 0.03
C SER A 332 18.00 -8.40 0.83
N SER A 333 18.00 -8.58 2.14
CA SER A 333 17.07 -7.93 3.05
C SER A 333 17.64 -7.91 4.46
N LEU A 334 17.03 -7.18 5.36
CA LEU A 334 17.43 -7.15 6.77
C LEU A 334 17.41 -8.55 7.43
N PRO A 335 16.35 -9.37 7.33
CA PRO A 335 16.38 -10.72 7.89
C PRO A 335 17.49 -11.60 7.29
N ARG A 336 17.71 -11.51 5.98
CA ARG A 336 18.77 -12.28 5.32
C ARG A 336 20.16 -11.85 5.77
N LEU A 337 20.37 -10.55 5.98
CA LEU A 337 21.62 -10.04 6.56
C LEU A 337 21.83 -10.61 7.97
N PHE A 338 20.81 -10.59 8.83
CA PHE A 338 20.90 -11.17 10.16
C PHE A 338 21.22 -12.66 10.12
N ASN A 339 20.63 -13.46 9.21
CA ASN A 339 21.03 -14.85 9.00
C ASN A 339 22.52 -14.97 8.64
N THR A 340 23.01 -14.13 7.75
CA THR A 340 24.40 -14.13 7.28
C THR A 340 25.38 -13.92 8.44
N ILE A 341 25.04 -13.08 9.40
CA ILE A 341 25.84 -12.83 10.60
C ILE A 341 25.47 -13.74 11.78
N GLY A 342 24.71 -14.81 11.55
CA GLY A 342 24.45 -15.89 12.51
C GLY A 342 23.36 -15.62 13.53
N TYR A 343 22.31 -14.92 13.14
CA TYR A 343 21.07 -14.84 13.93
C TYR A 343 20.07 -15.91 13.50
N LYS A 344 19.21 -16.33 14.41
CA LYS A 344 17.94 -16.97 14.07
C LYS A 344 16.89 -15.91 13.78
N THR A 345 16.20 -16.04 12.67
CA THR A 345 15.22 -15.03 12.23
C THR A 345 13.82 -15.61 12.27
N MET A 346 12.92 -14.90 12.94
CA MET A 346 11.52 -15.30 13.07
C MET A 346 10.59 -14.12 12.81
N ALA A 347 9.41 -14.42 12.22
CA ALA A 347 8.35 -13.45 11.97
C ALA A 347 7.02 -13.92 12.54
N PHE A 348 6.28 -12.99 13.12
CA PHE A 348 4.92 -13.21 13.61
C PHE A 348 3.97 -12.14 13.11
N HIS A 349 2.91 -12.56 12.40
CA HIS A 349 1.81 -11.72 12.00
C HIS A 349 0.47 -12.43 12.23
N PRO A 350 -0.40 -11.96 13.14
CA PRO A 350 -1.67 -12.61 13.45
C PRO A 350 -2.76 -12.35 12.40
N GLY A 351 -2.38 -12.00 11.18
CA GLY A 351 -3.21 -11.97 9.98
C GLY A 351 -3.01 -13.21 9.12
N PHE A 352 -3.81 -13.33 8.07
CA PHE A 352 -3.73 -14.46 7.15
C PHE A 352 -2.39 -14.51 6.40
N ALA A 353 -1.76 -15.69 6.38
CA ALA A 353 -0.49 -15.94 5.69
C ALA A 353 -0.54 -15.61 4.18
N TRP A 354 -1.69 -15.83 3.54
CA TRP A 354 -1.92 -15.54 2.12
C TRP A 354 -2.03 -14.04 1.82
N PHE A 355 -2.33 -13.19 2.82
CA PHE A 355 -2.51 -11.76 2.58
C PHE A 355 -1.17 -11.08 2.29
N TYR A 356 -1.10 -10.29 1.21
CA TYR A 356 0.13 -9.82 0.58
C TYR A 356 1.09 -10.93 0.12
N GLY A 357 0.66 -12.21 0.14
CA GLY A 357 1.50 -13.36 -0.20
C GLY A 357 2.62 -13.61 0.80
N ARG A 358 2.49 -13.19 2.08
CA ARG A 358 3.54 -13.26 3.10
C ARG A 358 4.11 -14.67 3.29
N GLN A 359 3.26 -15.72 3.17
CA GLN A 359 3.73 -17.11 3.22
C GLN A 359 4.83 -17.43 2.21
N ASP A 360 4.83 -16.76 1.05
CA ASP A 360 5.81 -16.95 -0.03
C ASP A 360 6.92 -15.89 0.01
N ILE A 361 6.62 -14.70 0.54
CA ILE A 361 7.52 -13.55 0.57
C ILE A 361 8.48 -13.60 1.76
N TYR A 362 8.00 -13.92 2.97
CA TYR A 362 8.86 -13.94 4.16
C TYR A 362 10.04 -14.92 4.05
N PRO A 363 9.89 -16.15 3.52
CA PRO A 363 11.04 -17.01 3.22
C PRO A 363 12.03 -16.38 2.22
N LYS A 364 11.53 -15.67 1.20
CA LYS A 364 12.39 -14.99 0.22
C LYS A 364 13.14 -13.79 0.82
N LEU A 365 12.54 -13.13 1.81
CA LEU A 365 13.22 -12.13 2.63
C LEU A 365 14.23 -12.74 3.62
N GLY A 366 14.18 -14.05 3.87
CA GLY A 366 15.13 -14.77 4.73
C GLY A 366 14.62 -15.09 6.13
N PHE A 367 13.34 -14.89 6.44
CA PHE A 367 12.79 -15.40 7.70
C PHE A 367 12.75 -16.93 7.72
N GLN A 368 13.33 -17.53 8.75
CA GLN A 368 13.46 -18.98 8.91
C GLN A 368 12.22 -19.59 9.58
N ASP A 369 11.59 -18.87 10.49
CA ASP A 369 10.38 -19.29 11.20
C ASP A 369 9.29 -18.25 11.01
N ASN A 370 8.14 -18.68 10.46
CA ASN A 370 7.02 -17.79 10.13
C ASN A 370 5.74 -18.28 10.82
N PHE A 371 5.09 -17.40 11.57
CA PHE A 371 3.90 -17.72 12.34
C PHE A 371 2.77 -16.74 12.00
N PHE A 372 1.61 -17.28 11.60
CA PHE A 372 0.47 -16.52 11.11
C PHE A 372 -0.82 -16.89 11.85
N LEU A 373 -1.93 -16.25 11.50
CA LEU A 373 -3.25 -16.54 12.07
C LEU A 373 -3.61 -18.03 12.01
N GLU A 374 -3.27 -18.70 10.92
CA GLU A 374 -3.55 -20.13 10.72
C GLU A 374 -2.83 -21.04 11.72
N ASN A 375 -1.83 -20.53 12.43
CA ASN A 375 -1.09 -21.24 13.48
C ASN A 375 -1.63 -20.95 14.88
N ILE A 376 -2.63 -20.07 15.03
CA ILE A 376 -3.21 -19.69 16.33
C ILE A 376 -4.42 -20.55 16.63
N ASP A 377 -4.32 -21.38 17.67
CA ASP A 377 -5.46 -22.10 18.19
C ASP A 377 -6.38 -21.14 18.96
N ASN A 378 -7.68 -21.11 18.61
CA ASN A 378 -8.69 -20.27 19.25
C ASN A 378 -8.29 -18.77 19.32
N PRO A 379 -8.20 -18.07 18.17
CA PRO A 379 -7.79 -16.68 18.14
C PRO A 379 -8.79 -15.79 18.91
N GLU A 380 -8.26 -14.98 19.83
CA GLU A 380 -9.03 -13.96 20.52
C GLU A 380 -9.25 -12.76 19.60
N MET A 381 -10.49 -12.55 19.21
CA MET A 381 -10.85 -11.50 18.25
C MET A 381 -11.33 -10.23 18.95
N LYS A 382 -10.80 -9.06 18.54
CA LYS A 382 -11.26 -7.74 18.95
C LYS A 382 -11.33 -6.82 17.74
N GLY A 383 -12.47 -6.17 17.53
CA GLY A 383 -12.67 -5.31 16.36
C GLY A 383 -12.57 -6.02 15.00
N GLY A 384 -12.74 -7.34 14.98
CA GLY A 384 -12.67 -8.17 13.76
C GLY A 384 -11.30 -8.80 13.48
N TYR A 385 -10.29 -8.53 14.30
CA TYR A 385 -8.92 -9.04 14.16
C TYR A 385 -8.42 -9.67 15.48
N VAL A 386 -7.30 -10.40 15.41
CA VAL A 386 -6.66 -10.94 16.63
C VAL A 386 -6.28 -9.79 17.56
N SER A 387 -6.59 -9.95 18.84
CA SER A 387 -6.38 -8.90 19.84
C SER A 387 -4.90 -8.61 20.09
N GLU A 388 -4.58 -7.35 20.42
CA GLU A 388 -3.23 -6.94 20.83
C GLU A 388 -2.76 -7.70 22.07
N ARG A 389 -3.67 -8.03 22.96
CA ARG A 389 -3.38 -8.86 24.14
C ARG A 389 -2.83 -10.23 23.72
N GLN A 390 -3.49 -10.91 22.79
CA GLN A 390 -3.05 -12.22 22.32
C GLN A 390 -1.79 -12.11 21.47
N PHE A 391 -1.69 -11.07 20.63
CA PHE A 391 -0.44 -10.80 19.90
C PHE A 391 0.73 -10.68 20.88
N SER A 392 0.61 -9.83 21.89
CA SER A 392 1.63 -9.63 22.92
C SER A 392 2.02 -10.93 23.62
N GLU A 393 1.03 -11.72 24.04
CA GLU A 393 1.27 -13.00 24.73
C GLU A 393 2.06 -13.98 23.85
N ILE A 394 1.61 -14.20 22.59
CA ILE A 394 2.27 -15.13 21.67
C ILE A 394 3.67 -14.61 21.30
N PHE A 395 3.80 -13.34 20.95
CA PHE A 395 5.07 -12.75 20.54
C PHE A 395 6.13 -12.87 21.63
N ARG A 396 5.79 -12.48 22.85
CA ARG A 396 6.71 -12.55 24.01
C ARG A 396 7.11 -13.98 24.33
N ASN A 397 6.15 -14.91 24.36
CA ASN A 397 6.42 -16.32 24.67
C ASN A 397 7.33 -16.96 23.62
N ARG A 398 7.07 -16.74 22.33
CA ARG A 398 7.91 -17.25 21.24
C ARG A 398 9.33 -16.68 21.29
N PHE A 399 9.45 -15.38 21.54
CA PHE A 399 10.76 -14.74 21.69
C PHE A 399 11.56 -15.32 22.86
N LEU A 400 10.96 -15.39 24.04
CA LEU A 400 11.62 -15.93 25.25
C LEU A 400 12.00 -17.41 25.08
N GLU A 401 11.14 -18.19 24.43
CA GLU A 401 11.44 -19.60 24.12
C GLU A 401 12.60 -19.69 23.12
N ALA A 402 12.65 -18.85 22.10
CA ALA A 402 13.75 -18.82 21.14
C ALA A 402 15.07 -18.44 21.79
N VAL A 403 15.08 -17.42 22.66
CA VAL A 403 16.28 -17.00 23.43
C VAL A 403 16.76 -18.15 24.34
N LYS A 404 15.84 -18.79 25.05
CA LYS A 404 16.18 -19.91 25.95
C LYS A 404 16.76 -21.14 25.24
N ASN A 405 16.29 -21.41 24.02
CA ASN A 405 16.63 -22.63 23.26
C ASN A 405 17.72 -22.40 22.19
N SER A 406 18.39 -21.27 22.20
CA SER A 406 19.40 -20.93 21.19
C SER A 406 20.62 -20.27 21.80
N ASP A 407 21.80 -20.72 21.39
CA ASP A 407 23.07 -20.03 21.62
C ASP A 407 23.30 -18.87 20.64
N GLU A 408 22.49 -18.79 19.57
CA GLU A 408 22.54 -17.72 18.57
C GLU A 408 21.57 -16.61 18.95
N PRO A 409 21.91 -15.34 18.72
CA PRO A 409 20.99 -14.24 18.98
C PRO A 409 19.76 -14.32 18.07
N ILE A 410 18.67 -13.74 18.53
CA ILE A 410 17.37 -13.79 17.86
C ILE A 410 17.08 -12.45 17.18
N PHE A 411 16.67 -12.50 15.92
CA PHE A 411 15.96 -11.41 15.23
C PHE A 411 14.48 -11.77 15.15
N SER A 412 13.65 -11.09 15.93
CA SER A 412 12.21 -11.34 15.99
C SER A 412 11.44 -10.16 15.41
N TYR A 413 10.75 -10.40 14.30
CA TYR A 413 9.87 -9.44 13.65
C TYR A 413 8.41 -9.68 14.04
N GLY A 414 7.72 -8.64 14.49
CA GLY A 414 6.30 -8.65 14.81
C GLY A 414 5.56 -7.60 13.98
N LEU A 415 4.40 -7.97 13.45
CA LEU A 415 3.44 -7.07 12.83
C LEU A 415 2.07 -7.32 13.46
N ASP A 416 1.55 -6.37 14.20
CA ASP A 416 0.19 -6.46 14.76
C ASP A 416 -0.89 -6.21 13.69
N ILE A 417 -2.18 -6.28 14.06
CA ILE A 417 -3.28 -6.09 13.10
C ILE A 417 -4.56 -5.55 13.73
N GLN A 418 -4.73 -5.57 15.05
CA GLN A 418 -6.01 -5.25 15.68
C GLN A 418 -6.52 -3.87 15.26
N ASN A 419 -5.62 -2.89 15.20
CA ASN A 419 -6.00 -1.51 14.87
C ASN A 419 -6.22 -1.24 13.37
N HIS A 420 -6.32 -2.29 12.53
CA HIS A 420 -6.63 -2.15 11.10
C HIS A 420 -8.01 -1.52 10.88
N GLY A 421 -8.11 -0.51 10.01
CA GLY A 421 -9.38 0.14 9.65
C GLY A 421 -10.48 -0.83 9.15
N PRO A 422 -11.72 -0.37 8.95
CA PRO A 422 -12.26 0.97 9.21
C PRO A 422 -12.58 1.23 10.69
N TYR A 423 -12.65 2.53 11.06
CA TYR A 423 -12.89 2.99 12.43
C TYR A 423 -14.32 3.50 12.57
N PHE A 424 -15.27 2.60 12.77
CA PHE A 424 -16.67 2.95 12.99
C PHE A 424 -17.01 2.98 14.48
N TYR A 425 -18.12 3.64 14.82
CA TYR A 425 -18.63 3.64 16.18
C TYR A 425 -18.78 2.21 16.72
N ASP A 426 -18.41 1.99 17.96
CA ASP A 426 -18.56 0.73 18.69
C ASP A 426 -17.73 -0.46 18.13
N LYS A 427 -16.73 -0.20 17.29
CA LYS A 427 -15.82 -1.26 16.81
C LYS A 427 -15.14 -2.03 17.95
N TYR A 428 -14.78 -1.31 19.02
CA TYR A 428 -14.13 -1.85 20.23
C TYR A 428 -15.00 -1.71 21.49
N GLY A 429 -16.29 -1.41 21.35
CA GLY A 429 -17.20 -1.05 22.41
C GLY A 429 -17.37 0.47 22.51
N LYS A 430 -17.68 0.99 23.71
CA LYS A 430 -17.82 2.44 23.87
C LYS A 430 -16.52 3.16 23.57
N ASN A 431 -16.63 4.22 22.77
CA ASN A 431 -15.47 5.03 22.40
C ASN A 431 -14.73 5.56 23.64
N LEU A 432 -13.40 5.69 23.49
CA LEU A 432 -12.55 6.24 24.55
C LEU A 432 -12.96 7.68 24.84
N PRO A 433 -13.20 8.04 26.12
CA PRO A 433 -13.46 9.41 26.49
C PRO A 433 -12.23 10.29 26.23
N TYR A 434 -12.42 11.36 25.49
CA TYR A 434 -11.43 12.40 25.23
C TYR A 434 -12.13 13.75 25.09
N GLU A 435 -11.38 14.83 25.23
CA GLU A 435 -11.83 16.19 24.92
C GLU A 435 -11.13 16.65 23.64
N CYS A 436 -11.85 17.33 22.76
CA CYS A 436 -11.31 17.95 21.57
C CYS A 436 -11.64 19.46 21.59
N ARG A 437 -10.64 20.29 21.31
CA ARG A 437 -10.83 21.76 21.25
C ARG A 437 -11.63 22.18 20.02
N SER A 438 -11.52 21.43 18.92
CA SER A 438 -12.35 21.62 17.74
C SER A 438 -13.72 20.98 17.93
N THR A 439 -14.75 21.57 17.31
CA THR A 439 -16.05 20.92 17.20
C THR A 439 -15.95 19.88 16.09
N LEU A 440 -15.99 18.61 16.47
CA LEU A 440 -15.95 17.49 15.53
C LEU A 440 -17.36 17.14 15.03
N SER A 441 -17.47 16.72 13.79
CA SER A 441 -18.65 16.00 13.30
C SER A 441 -18.82 14.68 14.06
N GLU A 442 -20.03 14.12 14.05
CA GLU A 442 -20.31 12.84 14.70
C GLU A 442 -19.44 11.72 14.12
N ASP A 443 -19.26 11.71 12.80
CA ASP A 443 -18.39 10.76 12.11
C ASP A 443 -16.93 10.88 12.53
N ALA A 444 -16.37 12.08 12.55
CA ALA A 444 -15.00 12.31 12.99
C ALA A 444 -14.80 11.91 14.46
N ALA A 445 -15.73 12.30 15.35
CA ALA A 445 -15.67 11.94 16.76
C ALA A 445 -15.70 10.42 16.97
N ASN A 446 -16.53 9.70 16.22
CA ASN A 446 -16.62 8.24 16.28
C ASN A 446 -15.35 7.58 15.73
N ASN A 447 -14.81 8.07 14.62
CA ASN A 447 -13.56 7.56 14.03
C ASN A 447 -12.38 7.74 15.00
N PHE A 448 -12.18 8.94 15.56
CA PHE A 448 -11.13 9.19 16.55
C PHE A 448 -11.30 8.35 17.80
N GLY A 449 -12.52 8.29 18.36
CA GLY A 449 -12.79 7.52 19.55
C GLY A 449 -12.48 6.04 19.38
N SER A 450 -12.88 5.45 18.25
CA SER A 450 -12.57 4.06 17.89
C SER A 450 -11.07 3.85 17.65
N TYR A 451 -10.44 4.74 16.87
CA TYR A 451 -9.02 4.70 16.61
C TYR A 451 -8.17 4.73 17.89
N PHE A 452 -8.46 5.68 18.80
CA PHE A 452 -7.72 5.80 20.06
C PHE A 452 -7.88 4.59 20.98
N LEU A 453 -9.02 3.89 20.93
CA LEU A 453 -9.16 2.61 21.65
C LEU A 453 -8.21 1.53 21.10
N GLY A 454 -8.08 1.44 19.77
CA GLY A 454 -7.14 0.52 19.15
C GLY A 454 -5.70 0.86 19.52
N ILE A 455 -5.30 2.14 19.40
CA ILE A 455 -3.96 2.61 19.80
C ILE A 455 -3.67 2.34 21.28
N LYS A 456 -4.67 2.50 22.16
CA LYS A 456 -4.49 2.19 23.59
C LYS A 456 -4.14 0.72 23.82
N ASP A 457 -4.75 -0.21 23.07
CA ASP A 457 -4.40 -1.63 23.14
C ASP A 457 -2.98 -1.88 22.63
N THR A 458 -2.59 -1.30 21.49
CA THR A 458 -1.22 -1.36 20.98
C THR A 458 -0.21 -0.77 21.97
N ASP A 459 -0.56 0.33 22.63
CA ASP A 459 0.27 0.96 23.68
C ASP A 459 0.48 0.05 24.90
N ILE A 460 -0.56 -0.69 25.31
CA ILE A 460 -0.45 -1.68 26.38
C ILE A 460 0.49 -2.82 25.96
N MET A 461 0.33 -3.34 24.74
CA MET A 461 1.23 -4.36 24.16
C MET A 461 2.68 -3.87 24.17
N LEU A 462 2.93 -2.63 23.73
CA LEU A 462 4.28 -2.04 23.77
C LEU A 462 4.86 -2.00 25.18
N GLY A 463 4.03 -1.62 26.17
CA GLY A 463 4.42 -1.65 27.59
C GLY A 463 4.84 -3.05 28.04
N GLU A 464 4.06 -4.07 27.70
CA GLU A 464 4.34 -5.45 28.07
C GLU A 464 5.61 -6.01 27.40
N VAL A 465 5.84 -5.69 26.12
CA VAL A 465 7.08 -6.08 25.42
C VAL A 465 8.27 -5.33 26.01
N TYR A 466 8.13 -4.04 26.29
CA TYR A 466 9.18 -3.25 26.95
C TYR A 466 9.55 -3.82 28.33
N ASP A 467 8.56 -4.12 29.17
CA ASP A 467 8.81 -4.68 30.50
C ASP A 467 9.45 -6.09 30.41
N MET A 468 9.09 -6.89 29.40
CA MET A 468 9.74 -8.18 29.10
C MET A 468 11.23 -7.98 28.80
N ILE A 469 11.60 -7.08 27.87
CA ILE A 469 13.01 -6.89 27.52
C ILE A 469 13.83 -6.33 28.69
N MET A 470 13.21 -5.54 29.58
CA MET A 470 13.88 -5.05 30.79
C MET A 470 14.08 -6.13 31.86
N SER A 471 13.42 -7.28 31.73
CA SER A 471 13.52 -8.41 32.66
C SER A 471 14.54 -9.47 32.25
N ILE A 472 15.12 -9.37 31.06
CA ILE A 472 16.12 -10.32 30.56
C ILE A 472 17.54 -9.74 30.65
N ASP A 473 18.51 -10.59 30.96
CA ASP A 473 19.91 -10.20 31.16
C ASP A 473 20.67 -10.06 29.84
N GLU A 474 20.25 -10.81 28.79
CA GLU A 474 20.87 -10.77 27.48
C GLU A 474 20.68 -9.40 26.84
N PRO A 475 21.72 -8.84 26.18
CA PRO A 475 21.61 -7.60 25.45
C PRO A 475 20.43 -7.68 24.48
N THR A 476 19.47 -6.78 24.62
CA THR A 476 18.25 -6.78 23.77
C THR A 476 17.90 -5.36 23.39
N ILE A 477 17.61 -5.18 22.09
CA ILE A 477 17.22 -3.90 21.48
C ILE A 477 15.85 -4.10 20.82
N MET A 478 14.93 -3.17 21.05
CA MET A 478 13.62 -3.15 20.39
C MET A 478 13.51 -1.92 19.49
N VAL A 479 13.12 -2.15 18.25
CA VAL A 479 12.70 -1.15 17.27
C VAL A 479 11.19 -1.23 17.13
N PHE A 480 10.50 -0.11 17.31
CA PHE A 480 9.06 0.02 17.05
C PHE A 480 8.80 1.19 16.11
N TYR A 481 7.88 1.01 15.16
CA TYR A 481 7.44 2.06 14.22
C TYR A 481 6.03 1.77 13.70
N GLY A 482 5.32 2.83 13.28
CA GLY A 482 4.03 2.68 12.61
C GLY A 482 4.20 2.44 11.11
N ASP A 483 3.29 1.71 10.50
CA ASP A 483 3.32 1.39 9.05
C ASP A 483 2.76 2.52 8.17
N HIS A 484 1.68 3.16 8.55
CA HIS A 484 1.05 4.29 7.86
C HIS A 484 0.07 5.03 8.79
N LEU A 485 -0.37 6.23 8.38
CA LEU A 485 -1.47 6.89 9.07
C LEU A 485 -2.79 6.14 8.84
N PRO A 486 -3.72 6.19 9.81
CA PRO A 486 -5.06 5.61 9.65
C PRO A 486 -5.89 6.38 8.62
N GLY A 487 -6.72 5.68 7.85
CA GLY A 487 -7.80 6.28 7.08
C GLY A 487 -9.00 6.57 8.01
N LEU A 488 -9.19 7.82 8.40
CA LEU A 488 -10.25 8.24 9.32
C LEU A 488 -11.37 8.95 8.57
N GLY A 489 -12.51 8.26 8.42
CA GLY A 489 -13.73 8.83 7.83
C GLY A 489 -13.73 8.89 6.30
N ASN A 490 -14.80 9.53 5.81
CA ASN A 490 -14.96 9.87 4.41
C ASN A 490 -14.36 11.27 4.14
N GLU A 491 -14.11 11.61 2.90
CA GLU A 491 -13.64 12.96 2.54
C GLU A 491 -14.63 14.10 2.90
N PRO A 492 -14.16 15.25 3.40
CA PRO A 492 -12.82 15.48 3.90
C PRO A 492 -12.55 14.61 5.11
N SER A 493 -11.35 14.07 5.22
CA SER A 493 -11.04 13.19 6.34
C SER A 493 -11.18 13.91 7.67
N ALA A 494 -11.38 13.15 8.76
CA ALA A 494 -11.44 13.71 10.11
C ALA A 494 -10.19 14.53 10.48
N PHE A 495 -9.08 14.36 9.76
CA PHE A 495 -7.86 15.14 9.94
C PHE A 495 -8.05 16.65 9.72
N ASP A 496 -8.88 17.07 8.75
CA ASP A 496 -9.16 18.49 8.51
C ASP A 496 -9.82 19.15 9.72
N GLU A 497 -10.67 18.41 10.43
CA GLU A 497 -11.41 18.91 11.59
C GLU A 497 -10.51 19.17 12.82
N ILE A 498 -9.32 18.58 12.85
CA ILE A 498 -8.30 18.81 13.88
C ILE A 498 -7.13 19.67 13.36
N GLY A 499 -7.31 20.31 12.21
CA GLY A 499 -6.36 21.26 11.64
C GLY A 499 -5.19 20.63 10.88
N ILE A 500 -5.23 19.31 10.61
CA ILE A 500 -4.23 18.62 9.80
C ILE A 500 -4.77 18.55 8.35
N LYS A 501 -4.21 19.37 7.47
CA LYS A 501 -4.56 19.32 6.03
C LYS A 501 -3.63 18.36 5.30
N LEU A 502 -4.11 17.17 5.07
CA LEU A 502 -3.39 16.18 4.28
C LEU A 502 -3.37 16.61 2.81
N SER A 503 -2.22 16.99 2.28
CA SER A 503 -2.05 17.39 0.88
C SER A 503 -0.66 17.02 0.34
N HIS A 504 -0.52 17.11 -0.99
CA HIS A 504 0.74 16.89 -1.70
C HIS A 504 1.33 18.20 -2.23
N ASP A 505 0.97 19.35 -1.66
CA ASP A 505 1.34 20.66 -2.19
C ASP A 505 2.84 20.96 -2.02
N ASN A 506 3.42 20.47 -0.94
CA ASN A 506 4.84 20.60 -0.63
C ASN A 506 5.32 19.45 0.27
N LEU A 507 6.65 19.37 0.49
CA LEU A 507 7.24 18.30 1.30
C LEU A 507 6.73 18.29 2.75
N GLU A 508 6.54 19.45 3.37
CA GLU A 508 6.07 19.53 4.77
C GLU A 508 4.70 18.87 4.92
N LYS A 509 3.79 19.17 3.99
CA LYS A 509 2.46 18.54 3.94
C LYS A 509 2.53 17.06 3.60
N GLU A 510 3.44 16.66 2.72
CA GLU A 510 3.64 15.26 2.39
C GLU A 510 4.23 14.47 3.58
N ILE A 511 5.10 15.08 4.38
CA ILE A 511 5.57 14.48 5.64
C ILE A 511 4.41 14.33 6.63
N GLU A 512 3.55 15.34 6.80
CA GLU A 512 2.34 15.20 7.62
C GLU A 512 1.45 14.04 7.15
N PHE A 513 1.34 13.86 5.83
CA PHE A 513 0.49 12.85 5.21
C PHE A 513 1.02 11.41 5.36
N TYR A 514 2.32 11.22 5.31
CA TYR A 514 2.93 9.89 5.22
C TYR A 514 3.84 9.52 6.38
N SER A 515 4.10 10.39 7.34
CA SER A 515 5.05 10.03 8.38
C SER A 515 4.43 9.38 9.60
N THR A 516 5.10 8.35 10.09
CA THR A 516 4.80 7.66 11.33
C THR A 516 5.97 7.76 12.30
N PRO A 517 5.74 7.69 13.61
CA PRO A 517 6.83 7.72 14.58
C PRO A 517 7.58 6.39 14.61
N TYR A 518 8.88 6.45 14.94
CA TYR A 518 9.65 5.31 15.37
C TYR A 518 10.36 5.56 16.69
N VAL A 519 10.63 4.50 17.44
CA VAL A 519 11.39 4.54 18.69
C VAL A 519 12.26 3.29 18.81
N ILE A 520 13.49 3.48 19.26
CA ILE A 520 14.45 2.39 19.53
C ILE A 520 14.80 2.43 21.00
N VAL A 521 14.58 1.32 21.70
CA VAL A 521 14.91 1.17 23.12
C VAL A 521 15.78 -0.06 23.32
N ALA A 522 16.52 -0.08 24.41
CA ALA A 522 17.37 -1.20 24.78
C ALA A 522 17.29 -1.43 26.30
N ASN A 523 17.43 -2.70 26.74
CA ASN A 523 17.64 -3.01 28.14
C ASN A 523 19.04 -2.53 28.61
N GLU A 524 19.37 -2.70 29.89
CA GLU A 524 20.64 -2.24 30.45
C GLU A 524 21.85 -2.84 29.72
N SER A 525 21.85 -4.16 29.50
CA SER A 525 22.90 -4.87 28.78
C SER A 525 23.00 -4.42 27.31
N GLY A 526 21.86 -4.18 26.65
CA GLY A 526 21.79 -3.64 25.27
C GLY A 526 22.37 -2.22 25.20
N ARG A 527 22.04 -1.35 26.16
CA ARG A 527 22.66 -0.02 26.27
C ARG A 527 24.15 -0.08 26.49
N ALA A 528 24.61 -0.98 27.35
CA ALA A 528 26.05 -1.19 27.56
C ALA A 528 26.75 -1.68 26.28
N PHE A 529 26.07 -2.53 25.48
CA PHE A 529 26.55 -2.95 24.17
C PHE A 529 26.68 -1.73 23.21
N LEU A 530 25.64 -0.93 23.07
CA LEU A 530 25.61 0.22 22.17
C LEU A 530 26.66 1.29 22.56
N ASN A 531 26.86 1.55 23.84
CA ASN A 531 27.86 2.53 24.31
C ASN A 531 29.29 2.13 23.96
N ARG A 532 29.59 0.83 23.81
CA ARG A 532 30.90 0.33 23.35
C ARG A 532 31.18 0.69 21.90
N GLU A 533 30.13 0.89 21.10
CA GLU A 533 30.20 1.18 19.67
C GLU A 533 30.09 2.69 19.35
N ASN A 534 30.26 3.59 20.34
CA ASN A 534 30.17 5.04 20.17
C ASN A 534 28.87 5.52 19.48
N VAL A 535 27.74 4.98 19.89
CA VAL A 535 26.45 5.33 19.30
C VAL A 535 26.02 6.74 19.70
N GLU A 536 25.82 7.58 18.74
CA GLU A 536 25.26 8.92 18.92
C GLU A 536 23.74 8.80 19.12
N ILE A 537 23.24 9.20 20.30
CA ILE A 537 21.78 9.33 20.51
C ILE A 537 21.32 10.54 19.68
N ARG A 538 20.45 10.29 18.72
CA ARG A 538 19.91 11.35 17.87
C ARG A 538 18.40 11.41 18.03
N ASP A 539 17.87 12.58 18.36
CA ASP A 539 16.50 12.93 18.02
C ASP A 539 16.45 13.13 16.50
N GLY A 540 15.92 12.12 15.81
CA GLY A 540 15.97 12.09 14.36
C GLY A 540 14.93 13.02 13.74
N ASN A 541 15.34 13.81 12.75
CA ASN A 541 14.42 14.38 11.77
C ASN A 541 13.73 13.26 10.97
N ALA A 542 12.63 13.58 10.27
CA ALA A 542 12.00 12.61 9.39
C ALA A 542 12.99 12.11 8.33
N VAL A 543 12.97 10.81 8.07
CA VAL A 543 13.74 10.14 7.02
C VAL A 543 12.86 9.19 6.24
N SER A 544 13.21 8.80 5.02
CA SER A 544 12.45 7.79 4.29
C SER A 544 12.50 6.43 4.99
N ALA A 545 11.40 5.67 4.91
CA ALA A 545 11.23 4.40 5.61
C ALA A 545 12.33 3.37 5.26
N ASN A 546 12.80 3.36 4.02
CA ASN A 546 13.85 2.46 3.54
C ASN A 546 15.19 2.64 4.28
N TYR A 547 15.40 3.76 4.98
CA TYR A 547 16.63 4.01 5.74
C TYR A 547 16.59 3.46 7.17
N LEU A 548 15.43 3.08 7.70
CA LEU A 548 15.34 2.63 9.10
C LEU A 548 16.26 1.44 9.38
N SER A 549 16.31 0.46 8.48
CA SER A 549 17.21 -0.69 8.62
C SER A 549 18.68 -0.30 8.59
N SER A 550 19.11 0.55 7.66
CA SER A 550 20.50 1.02 7.60
C SER A 550 20.87 1.83 8.84
N MET A 551 19.95 2.63 9.40
CA MET A 551 20.19 3.38 10.64
C MET A 551 20.44 2.45 11.84
N VAL A 552 19.67 1.38 11.96
CA VAL A 552 19.86 0.38 13.03
C VAL A 552 21.16 -0.39 12.80
N LEU A 553 21.48 -0.76 11.56
CA LEU A 553 22.73 -1.43 11.24
C LEU A 553 23.96 -0.52 11.51
N ASP A 554 23.87 0.80 11.23
CA ASP A 554 24.88 1.78 11.61
C ASP A 554 25.04 1.82 13.13
N MET A 555 23.95 1.86 13.88
CA MET A 555 23.94 1.88 15.33
C MET A 555 24.59 0.61 15.94
N LEU A 556 24.38 -0.55 15.31
CA LEU A 556 24.96 -1.83 15.70
C LEU A 556 26.40 -2.03 15.18
N ASN A 557 26.89 -1.15 14.31
CA ASN A 557 28.14 -1.32 13.53
C ASN A 557 28.10 -2.60 12.64
N TYR A 558 26.91 -2.95 12.12
CA TYR A 558 26.67 -4.10 11.24
C TYR A 558 26.48 -3.70 9.78
N ASN A 559 26.51 -2.43 9.45
CA ASN A 559 26.34 -1.93 8.07
C ASN A 559 27.43 -2.44 7.10
N LYS A 560 28.59 -2.88 7.61
CA LYS A 560 29.76 -3.30 6.81
C LYS A 560 29.61 -4.63 6.08
N VAL A 561 28.52 -5.35 6.28
CA VAL A 561 28.35 -6.71 5.74
C VAL A 561 27.44 -6.81 4.51
N ASP A 562 26.88 -5.69 4.07
CA ASP A 562 26.02 -5.64 2.88
C ASP A 562 26.17 -4.30 2.16
N ASN A 563 26.58 -4.35 0.90
CA ASN A 563 26.91 -3.17 0.11
C ASN A 563 25.73 -2.22 -0.13
N PHE A 564 24.51 -2.74 -0.20
CA PHE A 564 23.34 -1.90 -0.40
C PHE A 564 22.97 -1.14 0.86
N PHE A 565 23.06 -1.78 2.04
CA PHE A 565 22.84 -1.06 3.30
C PHE A 565 23.96 -0.07 3.61
N ILE A 566 25.22 -0.36 3.23
CA ILE A 566 26.32 0.64 3.25
C ILE A 566 25.95 1.84 2.38
N TYR A 567 25.50 1.56 1.16
CA TYR A 567 25.10 2.61 0.22
C TYR A 567 23.93 3.45 0.76
N ASN A 568 22.92 2.82 1.35
CA ASN A 568 21.79 3.51 1.97
C ASN A 568 22.21 4.41 3.13
N SER A 569 23.19 4.00 3.94
CA SER A 569 23.76 4.84 5.01
C SER A 569 24.40 6.11 4.46
N GLU A 570 25.10 6.02 3.33
CA GLU A 570 25.72 7.19 2.67
C GLU A 570 24.67 8.03 1.90
N LEU A 571 23.71 7.37 1.25
CA LEU A 571 22.63 8.04 0.54
C LEU A 571 21.78 8.89 1.49
N ARG A 572 21.42 8.37 2.66
CA ARG A 572 20.67 9.08 3.70
C ARG A 572 21.30 10.41 4.10
N LYS A 573 22.63 10.50 4.11
CA LYS A 573 23.35 11.75 4.42
C LYS A 573 23.17 12.80 3.32
N LYS A 574 22.96 12.37 2.09
CA LYS A 574 22.78 13.23 0.91
C LYS A 574 21.33 13.51 0.59
N LEU A 575 20.48 12.49 0.70
CA LEU A 575 19.06 12.51 0.37
C LEU A 575 18.26 11.90 1.54
N PRO A 576 18.12 12.59 2.67
CA PRO A 576 17.45 12.03 3.85
C PRO A 576 15.98 11.69 3.61
N ILE A 577 15.29 12.37 2.66
CA ILE A 577 13.92 12.06 2.30
C ILE A 577 13.82 11.88 0.79
N ILE A 578 13.36 10.70 0.39
CA ILE A 578 12.87 10.39 -0.95
C ILE A 578 11.43 9.92 -0.78
N SER A 579 10.47 10.80 -1.01
CA SER A 579 9.06 10.52 -0.85
C SER A 579 8.38 10.26 -2.20
N ARG A 580 7.07 10.07 -2.20
CA ARG A 580 6.29 9.84 -3.43
C ARG A 580 6.46 10.96 -4.45
N ASN A 581 6.47 12.22 -4.01
CA ASN A 581 6.46 13.38 -4.90
C ASN A 581 7.69 14.26 -4.77
N PHE A 582 8.46 14.16 -3.69
CA PHE A 582 9.56 15.07 -3.39
C PHE A 582 10.84 14.32 -3.00
N ILE A 583 11.96 14.99 -3.26
CA ILE A 583 13.29 14.60 -2.73
C ILE A 583 13.83 15.80 -1.94
N PHE A 584 14.36 15.52 -0.75
CA PHE A 584 15.01 16.49 0.11
C PHE A 584 16.51 16.15 0.25
N ASP A 585 17.40 17.11 -0.02
CA ASP A 585 18.85 16.92 0.05
C ASP A 585 19.47 17.38 1.38
N GLY A 586 18.62 17.61 2.39
CA GLY A 586 19.06 18.19 3.67
C GLY A 586 18.99 19.72 3.72
N THR A 587 18.82 20.38 2.58
CA THR A 587 18.73 21.84 2.45
C THR A 587 17.57 22.28 1.56
N ASN A 588 17.43 21.65 0.40
CA ASN A 588 16.44 22.01 -0.61
C ASN A 588 15.48 20.86 -0.88
N THR A 589 14.27 21.21 -1.29
CA THR A 589 13.25 20.26 -1.73
C THR A 589 13.06 20.37 -3.24
N TYR A 590 13.00 19.21 -3.89
CA TYR A 590 12.79 19.08 -5.34
C TYR A 590 11.57 18.22 -5.61
N PRO A 591 10.73 18.56 -6.60
CA PRO A 591 9.76 17.60 -7.13
C PRO A 591 10.50 16.37 -7.69
N ARG A 592 10.14 15.16 -7.26
CA ARG A 592 10.85 13.92 -7.66
C ARG A 592 10.94 13.73 -9.18
N LYS A 593 9.96 14.22 -9.93
CA LYS A 593 9.91 14.16 -11.40
C LYS A 593 10.75 15.23 -12.10
N ASP A 594 11.20 16.26 -11.40
CA ASP A 594 11.98 17.39 -11.96
C ASP A 594 13.24 17.67 -11.13
N VAL A 595 13.91 16.59 -10.74
CA VAL A 595 15.20 16.67 -10.00
C VAL A 595 16.31 17.01 -10.98
N LYS A 596 17.22 17.89 -10.58
CA LYS A 596 18.31 18.40 -11.43
C LYS A 596 19.68 18.11 -10.85
N ASP A 597 20.68 18.16 -11.72
CA ASP A 597 22.12 18.14 -11.41
C ASP A 597 22.58 16.94 -10.56
N GLU A 598 23.34 17.18 -9.51
CA GLU A 598 23.96 16.15 -8.68
C GLU A 598 22.93 15.29 -7.93
N VAL A 599 21.83 15.92 -7.47
CA VAL A 599 20.74 15.21 -6.79
C VAL A 599 20.10 14.19 -7.75
N LYS A 600 19.86 14.59 -9.00
CA LYS A 600 19.36 13.69 -10.05
C LYS A 600 20.31 12.50 -10.27
N LYS A 601 21.60 12.78 -10.43
CA LYS A 601 22.60 11.74 -10.65
C LYS A 601 22.65 10.75 -9.48
N THR A 602 22.63 11.25 -8.24
CA THR A 602 22.64 10.42 -7.03
C THR A 602 21.40 9.56 -6.93
N TYR A 603 20.22 10.12 -7.23
CA TYR A 603 18.96 9.39 -7.20
C TYR A 603 18.85 8.37 -8.34
N GLU A 604 19.27 8.70 -9.56
CA GLU A 604 19.31 7.76 -10.69
C GLU A 604 20.27 6.58 -10.43
N ASP A 605 21.41 6.82 -9.77
CA ASP A 605 22.35 5.77 -9.36
C ASP A 605 21.72 4.84 -8.31
N TYR A 606 20.99 5.41 -7.33
CA TYR A 606 20.23 4.63 -6.35
C TYR A 606 19.18 3.74 -7.04
N LYS A 607 18.37 4.27 -7.95
CA LYS A 607 17.35 3.50 -8.68
C LYS A 607 17.93 2.31 -9.45
N LYS A 608 19.14 2.45 -10.01
CA LYS A 608 19.82 1.33 -10.68
C LYS A 608 20.21 0.24 -9.69
N TYR A 609 20.72 0.64 -8.54
CA TYR A 609 21.17 -0.32 -7.55
C TYR A 609 19.99 -1.03 -6.85
N GLU A 610 18.93 -0.30 -6.47
CA GLU A 610 17.74 -0.97 -5.91
C GLU A 610 17.03 -1.87 -6.93
N TYR A 611 16.98 -1.47 -8.22
CA TYR A 611 16.45 -2.33 -9.29
C TYR A 611 17.22 -3.66 -9.34
N TYR A 612 18.54 -3.61 -9.32
CA TYR A 612 19.38 -4.81 -9.28
C TYR A 612 19.06 -5.67 -8.04
N ARG A 613 19.00 -5.09 -6.87
CA ARG A 613 18.76 -5.80 -5.60
C ARG A 613 17.42 -6.53 -5.54
N ILE A 614 16.41 -6.02 -6.20
CA ILE A 614 15.05 -6.56 -6.16
C ILE A 614 14.75 -7.49 -7.35
N ASN A 615 15.30 -7.18 -8.55
CA ASN A 615 14.88 -7.85 -9.77
C ASN A 615 15.92 -8.84 -10.32
N GLU A 616 17.21 -8.68 -10.02
CA GLU A 616 18.31 -9.52 -10.47
C GLU A 616 18.98 -10.28 -9.32
#